data_efc5c82de006f8cb0a4d4999ec0cb7c2
#
_entry.id   efc5c82de006f8cb0a4d4999ec0cb7c2
#
_cell.length_a   1.000
_cell.length_b   1.000
_cell.length_c   1.000
_cell.angle_alpha   90.00
_cell.angle_beta   90.00
_cell.angle_gamma   90.00
#
_symmetry.space_group_name_H-M   'P 1'
#
loop_
_entity.id
_entity.type
_entity.pdbx_description
1 polymer ?
#
loop_
_entity_poly.entity_id
_entity_poly.type
_entity_poly.pdbx_seq_one_letter_code
_entity_poly.pdbx_strand_id
1 'polypeptide(L)'
;MIGRGGMGPVRRRRRGGGARDGAPAPDGARGAAPLIALAGNPNAGKTSLFNALTGSVQQVSNYPGVTVECKEGTLRAGDRPYTVVDLPGTYSLTAYSQEEAVARDFLLNHPPGVIVNVVDATNLERNLYFTVQLLETRTPVIIALNMVDLAERRGIRVDHTALSKMLGVPVIPTVGSRGTGVEALAEACAGVIEGTHPVMPTQVRYGHVV
;
A
#
# COMPACT_ATOMS: atom_id res chain seq x y z
N MET A 1 -63.67 -3.38 -66.87
CA MET A 1 -64.25 -4.35 -65.95
C MET A 1 -63.13 -4.91 -65.10
N ILE A 2 -62.93 -4.39 -64.00
CA ILE A 2 -62.90 -4.87 -62.63
C ILE A 2 -62.15 -6.21 -62.44
N GLY A 3 -60.97 -6.19 -61.96
CA GLY A 3 -60.23 -7.34 -61.45
C GLY A 3 -59.51 -6.96 -60.15
N ARG A 4 -60.03 -7.51 -59.04
CA ARG A 4 -59.57 -7.26 -57.64
C ARG A 4 -58.20 -7.88 -57.37
N GLY A 5 -57.23 -7.07 -56.92
CA GLY A 5 -55.96 -7.50 -56.41
C GLY A 5 -56.07 -7.95 -54.92
N GLY A 6 -55.61 -9.17 -54.65
CA GLY A 6 -55.49 -9.71 -53.30
C GLY A 6 -54.22 -9.22 -52.64
N MET A 7 -54.37 -8.55 -51.50
CA MET A 7 -53.26 -8.19 -50.60
C MET A 7 -52.89 -9.41 -49.73
N GLY A 8 -51.69 -9.96 -49.94
CA GLY A 8 -51.11 -10.97 -49.09
C GLY A 8 -50.53 -10.35 -47.81
N PRO A 9 -50.44 -11.08 -46.68
CA PRO A 9 -50.06 -10.53 -45.41
C PRO A 9 -48.54 -10.27 -45.32
N VAL A 10 -48.21 -9.07 -44.87
CA VAL A 10 -46.84 -8.64 -44.58
C VAL A 10 -46.32 -9.41 -43.37
N ARG A 11 -45.35 -10.29 -43.55
CA ARG A 11 -44.57 -10.94 -42.47
C ARG A 11 -43.74 -9.91 -41.75
N ARG A 12 -44.10 -9.57 -40.51
CA ARG A 12 -43.25 -8.83 -39.55
C ARG A 12 -42.02 -9.67 -39.28
N ARG A 13 -40.87 -9.24 -39.73
CA ARG A 13 -39.55 -9.72 -39.27
C ARG A 13 -39.35 -9.27 -37.83
N ARG A 14 -39.31 -10.21 -36.89
CA ARG A 14 -38.80 -10.01 -35.54
C ARG A 14 -37.32 -9.61 -35.64
N ARG A 15 -36.99 -8.39 -35.23
CA ARG A 15 -35.62 -7.99 -34.99
C ARG A 15 -35.11 -8.79 -33.81
N GLY A 16 -34.15 -9.66 -34.07
CA GLY A 16 -33.38 -10.36 -33.03
C GLY A 16 -32.65 -9.33 -32.13
N GLY A 17 -32.72 -9.56 -30.84
CA GLY A 17 -32.01 -8.78 -29.85
C GLY A 17 -30.50 -8.87 -30.11
N GLY A 18 -29.87 -7.73 -30.35
CA GLY A 18 -28.44 -7.64 -30.38
C GLY A 18 -27.89 -7.96 -28.99
N ALA A 19 -27.11 -9.02 -28.90
CA ALA A 19 -26.21 -9.25 -27.78
C ALA A 19 -25.32 -8.01 -27.68
N ARG A 20 -25.34 -7.37 -26.54
CA ARG A 20 -24.37 -6.33 -26.21
C ARG A 20 -23.04 -7.07 -26.00
N ASP A 21 -22.20 -7.04 -27.00
CA ASP A 21 -20.81 -7.40 -26.87
C ASP A 21 -20.21 -6.47 -25.82
N GLY A 22 -19.99 -7.03 -24.63
CA GLY A 22 -19.23 -6.37 -23.60
C GLY A 22 -17.81 -6.16 -24.16
N ALA A 23 -17.44 -4.92 -24.36
CA ALA A 23 -16.07 -4.59 -24.71
C ALA A 23 -15.14 -5.28 -23.70
N PRO A 24 -14.06 -5.96 -24.13
CA PRO A 24 -13.09 -6.50 -23.22
C PRO A 24 -12.47 -5.35 -22.43
N ALA A 25 -12.42 -5.50 -21.11
CA ALA A 25 -11.67 -4.59 -20.26
C ALA A 25 -10.24 -4.48 -20.78
N PRO A 26 -9.60 -3.29 -20.74
CA PRO A 26 -8.27 -3.09 -21.30
C PRO A 26 -7.31 -4.09 -20.66
N ASP A 27 -6.60 -4.83 -21.48
CA ASP A 27 -5.65 -5.91 -21.15
C ASP A 27 -4.38 -5.42 -20.37
N GLY A 28 -4.40 -4.20 -19.82
CA GLY A 28 -3.29 -3.61 -19.07
C GLY A 28 -3.19 -4.02 -17.60
N ALA A 29 -4.16 -4.76 -17.04
CA ALA A 29 -4.19 -5.06 -15.59
C ALA A 29 -3.82 -6.51 -15.21
N ARG A 30 -3.47 -7.35 -16.16
CA ARG A 30 -3.10 -8.76 -15.92
C ARG A 30 -1.60 -8.94 -16.09
N GLY A 31 -0.79 -8.57 -15.07
CA GLY A 31 0.62 -8.91 -15.13
C GLY A 31 1.58 -8.22 -14.19
N ALA A 32 1.29 -7.03 -13.69
CA ALA A 32 2.17 -6.38 -12.73
C ALA A 32 1.94 -6.94 -11.31
N ALA A 33 3.02 -7.31 -10.62
CA ALA A 33 2.94 -7.70 -9.20
C ALA A 33 2.37 -6.53 -8.38
N PRO A 34 1.48 -6.80 -7.40
CA PRO A 34 0.95 -5.74 -6.55
C PRO A 34 2.06 -4.98 -5.84
N LEU A 35 1.88 -3.67 -5.68
CA LEU A 35 2.88 -2.77 -5.15
C LEU A 35 2.72 -2.58 -3.64
N ILE A 36 3.82 -2.71 -2.91
CA ILE A 36 3.97 -2.41 -1.48
C ILE A 36 4.97 -1.26 -1.37
N ALA A 37 4.61 -0.16 -0.71
CA ALA A 37 5.55 0.92 -0.44
C ALA A 37 6.03 0.86 1.01
N LEU A 38 7.35 0.82 1.24
CA LEU A 38 7.93 1.04 2.55
C LEU A 38 8.14 2.54 2.76
N ALA A 39 7.56 3.07 3.81
CA ALA A 39 7.70 4.44 4.24
C ALA A 39 8.13 4.49 5.72
N GLY A 40 8.69 5.59 6.18
CA GLY A 40 9.06 5.74 7.58
C GLY A 40 10.13 6.80 7.79
N ASN A 41 10.32 7.18 9.04
CA ASN A 41 11.30 8.18 9.42
C ASN A 41 12.74 7.72 9.10
N PRO A 42 13.67 8.65 8.87
CA PRO A 42 15.09 8.33 8.81
C PRO A 42 15.52 7.55 10.06
N ASN A 43 16.35 6.53 9.86
CA ASN A 43 16.88 5.64 10.91
C ASN A 43 15.85 4.76 11.65
N ALA A 44 14.60 4.68 11.21
CA ALA A 44 13.61 3.72 11.75
C ALA A 44 13.93 2.24 11.42
N GLY A 45 15.01 1.99 10.68
CA GLY A 45 15.42 0.64 10.28
C GLY A 45 14.72 0.14 9.00
N LYS A 46 14.21 1.05 8.19
CA LYS A 46 13.49 0.78 6.95
C LYS A 46 14.30 -0.09 5.97
N THR A 47 15.55 0.28 5.70
CA THR A 47 16.44 -0.51 4.82
C THR A 47 16.72 -1.92 5.35
N SER A 48 16.87 -2.10 6.66
CA SER A 48 17.04 -3.44 7.25
C SER A 48 15.80 -4.29 7.04
N LEU A 49 14.62 -3.70 7.21
CA LEU A 49 13.35 -4.39 7.01
C LEU A 49 13.11 -4.69 5.52
N PHE A 50 13.44 -3.75 4.63
CA PHE A 50 13.40 -3.95 3.19
C PHE A 50 14.25 -5.14 2.75
N ASN A 51 15.51 -5.21 3.24
CA ASN A 51 16.41 -6.32 2.93
C ASN A 51 15.87 -7.64 3.47
N ALA A 52 15.27 -7.65 4.65
CA ALA A 52 14.68 -8.85 5.25
C ALA A 52 13.43 -9.34 4.49
N LEU A 53 12.62 -8.42 3.93
CA LEU A 53 11.44 -8.75 3.13
C LEU A 53 11.77 -9.24 1.72
N THR A 54 12.78 -8.64 1.06
CA THR A 54 13.07 -8.85 -0.36
C THR A 54 14.26 -9.78 -0.62
N GLY A 55 15.05 -10.07 0.40
CA GLY A 55 16.29 -10.85 0.25
C GLY A 55 17.37 -10.08 -0.51
N SER A 56 18.23 -10.81 -1.24
CA SER A 56 19.43 -10.24 -1.88
C SER A 56 19.23 -9.67 -3.29
N VAL A 57 18.06 -9.84 -3.89
CA VAL A 57 17.78 -9.35 -5.26
C VAL A 57 17.07 -8.01 -5.19
N GLN A 58 17.83 -6.95 -5.38
CA GLN A 58 17.34 -5.58 -5.32
C GLN A 58 17.80 -4.81 -6.56
N GLN A 59 16.96 -3.91 -7.04
CA GLN A 59 17.31 -2.93 -8.06
C GLN A 59 17.35 -1.55 -7.43
N VAL A 60 18.39 -0.80 -7.73
CA VAL A 60 18.53 0.60 -7.31
C VAL A 60 18.31 1.46 -8.54
N SER A 61 17.36 2.37 -8.48
CA SER A 61 17.08 3.35 -9.51
C SER A 61 16.93 4.74 -8.90
N ASN A 62 17.18 5.77 -9.69
CA ASN A 62 16.84 7.13 -9.26
C ASN A 62 15.38 7.41 -9.56
N TYR A 63 14.70 8.09 -8.66
CA TYR A 63 13.35 8.57 -8.93
C TYR A 63 13.38 9.57 -10.10
N PRO A 64 12.45 9.47 -11.07
CA PRO A 64 12.48 10.31 -12.27
C PRO A 64 12.60 11.80 -11.96
N GLY A 65 13.63 12.46 -12.53
CA GLY A 65 13.82 13.89 -12.44
C GLY A 65 14.55 14.41 -11.19
N VAL A 66 14.97 13.52 -10.27
CA VAL A 66 15.72 13.89 -9.06
C VAL A 66 16.88 12.92 -8.78
N THR A 67 17.82 13.32 -7.93
CA THR A 67 18.96 12.49 -7.52
C THR A 67 18.67 11.56 -6.34
N VAL A 68 17.40 11.41 -5.98
CA VAL A 68 16.98 10.58 -4.84
C VAL A 68 16.84 9.13 -5.29
N GLU A 69 17.51 8.23 -4.59
CA GLU A 69 17.49 6.80 -4.87
C GLU A 69 16.21 6.16 -4.32
N CYS A 70 15.59 5.32 -5.14
CA CYS A 70 14.56 4.37 -4.74
C CYS A 70 15.09 2.94 -4.96
N LYS A 71 14.80 2.05 -4.02
CA LYS A 71 15.13 0.64 -4.14
C LYS A 71 13.87 -0.16 -4.37
N GLU A 72 13.95 -1.07 -5.33
CA GLU A 72 12.87 -2.02 -5.61
C GLU A 72 13.35 -3.44 -5.35
N GLY A 73 12.47 -4.27 -4.84
CA GLY A 73 12.73 -5.68 -4.58
C GLY A 73 11.45 -6.50 -4.71
N THR A 74 11.59 -7.80 -4.68
CA THR A 74 10.45 -8.73 -4.75
C THR A 74 10.27 -9.44 -3.41
N LEU A 75 9.09 -9.30 -2.83
CA LEU A 75 8.61 -10.10 -1.72
C LEU A 75 7.81 -11.28 -2.28
N ARG A 76 8.00 -12.47 -1.71
CA ARG A 76 7.13 -13.63 -1.97
C ARG A 76 6.36 -13.95 -0.69
N ALA A 77 5.03 -13.88 -0.77
CA ALA A 77 4.14 -14.36 0.27
C ALA A 77 3.27 -15.47 -0.33
N GLY A 78 3.48 -16.70 0.13
CA GLY A 78 2.99 -17.88 -0.57
C GLY A 78 3.57 -17.98 -1.98
N ASP A 79 2.73 -18.32 -2.95
CA ASP A 79 3.14 -18.43 -4.37
C ASP A 79 3.10 -17.11 -5.14
N ARG A 80 2.65 -16.02 -4.51
CA ARG A 80 2.44 -14.75 -5.20
C ARG A 80 3.61 -13.77 -4.98
N PRO A 81 4.15 -13.16 -6.04
CA PRO A 81 5.14 -12.10 -5.93
C PRO A 81 4.46 -10.75 -5.70
N TYR A 82 5.13 -9.89 -4.93
CA TYR A 82 4.77 -8.48 -4.69
C TYR A 82 6.00 -7.63 -4.95
N THR A 83 5.81 -6.47 -5.58
CA THR A 83 6.88 -5.48 -5.73
C THR A 83 6.94 -4.63 -4.49
N VAL A 84 8.11 -4.54 -3.86
CA VAL A 84 8.35 -3.70 -2.68
C VAL A 84 9.24 -2.54 -3.11
N VAL A 85 8.81 -1.31 -2.82
CA VAL A 85 9.58 -0.09 -3.07
C VAL A 85 9.97 0.54 -1.74
N ASP A 86 11.28 0.78 -1.54
CA ASP A 86 11.83 1.49 -0.39
C ASP A 86 11.83 2.99 -0.68
N LEU A 87 10.88 3.73 -0.12
CA LEU A 87 10.81 5.18 -0.27
C LEU A 87 11.90 5.88 0.55
N PRO A 88 12.32 7.08 0.18
CA PRO A 88 13.24 7.88 0.99
C PRO A 88 12.72 8.06 2.41
N GLY A 89 13.63 8.07 3.40
CA GLY A 89 13.25 8.32 4.79
C GLY A 89 12.80 9.76 4.98
N THR A 90 11.59 9.96 5.48
CA THR A 90 10.97 11.28 5.67
C THR A 90 10.31 11.40 7.03
N TYR A 91 10.17 12.62 7.52
CA TYR A 91 9.42 12.92 8.76
C TYR A 91 8.00 13.40 8.48
N SER A 92 7.70 13.75 7.22
CA SER A 92 6.46 14.40 6.84
C SER A 92 6.20 14.26 5.34
N LEU A 93 4.95 14.43 4.89
CA LEU A 93 4.55 14.56 3.49
C LEU A 93 4.39 16.02 3.05
N THR A 94 4.92 16.99 3.79
CA THR A 94 4.76 18.42 3.50
C THR A 94 5.62 18.92 2.34
N ALA A 95 6.58 18.11 1.87
CA ALA A 95 7.46 18.38 0.73
C ALA A 95 8.39 19.59 0.92
N TYR A 96 8.92 19.77 2.13
CA TYR A 96 9.98 20.77 2.39
C TYR A 96 11.36 20.29 1.94
N SER A 97 11.62 18.98 1.92
CA SER A 97 12.83 18.37 1.38
C SER A 97 12.57 17.66 0.05
N GLN A 98 13.65 17.34 -0.69
CA GLN A 98 13.52 16.55 -1.92
C GLN A 98 13.01 15.13 -1.61
N GLU A 99 13.46 14.52 -0.52
CA GLU A 99 13.05 13.22 -0.06
C GLU A 99 11.55 13.18 0.28
N GLU A 100 11.05 14.20 0.97
CA GLU A 100 9.62 14.34 1.28
C GLU A 100 8.78 14.52 0.01
N ALA A 101 9.26 15.34 -0.93
CA ALA A 101 8.59 15.52 -2.21
C ALA A 101 8.50 14.21 -2.99
N VAL A 102 9.62 13.46 -3.09
CA VAL A 102 9.67 12.16 -3.78
C VAL A 102 8.72 11.15 -3.13
N ALA A 103 8.76 11.01 -1.80
CA ALA A 103 7.89 10.08 -1.09
C ALA A 103 6.40 10.43 -1.31
N ARG A 104 6.04 11.71 -1.21
CA ARG A 104 4.68 12.19 -1.45
C ARG A 104 4.25 11.95 -2.90
N ASP A 105 5.06 12.36 -3.86
CA ASP A 105 4.74 12.26 -5.28
C ASP A 105 4.64 10.79 -5.72
N PHE A 106 5.47 9.92 -5.16
CA PHE A 106 5.34 8.49 -5.38
C PHE A 106 3.98 7.96 -4.91
N LEU A 107 3.59 8.26 -3.66
CA LEU A 107 2.34 7.78 -3.08
C LEU A 107 1.10 8.31 -3.83
N LEU A 108 1.17 9.53 -4.38
CA LEU A 108 0.06 10.14 -5.15
C LEU A 108 -0.04 9.60 -6.57
N ASN A 109 1.09 9.41 -7.25
CA ASN A 109 1.12 9.05 -8.67
C ASN A 109 1.18 7.54 -8.91
N HIS A 110 1.66 6.77 -7.93
CA HIS A 110 1.78 5.32 -7.99
C HIS A 110 1.15 4.69 -6.74
N PRO A 111 -0.19 4.80 -6.57
CA PRO A 111 -0.85 4.35 -5.34
C PRO A 111 -0.56 2.86 -5.09
N PRO A 112 0.12 2.51 -3.99
CA PRO A 112 0.40 1.13 -3.66
C PRO A 112 -0.86 0.43 -3.14
N GLY A 113 -0.88 -0.90 -3.23
CA GLY A 113 -1.93 -1.70 -2.60
C GLY A 113 -1.90 -1.61 -1.08
N VAL A 114 -0.71 -1.39 -0.50
CA VAL A 114 -0.52 -1.14 0.93
C VAL A 114 0.75 -0.34 1.19
N ILE A 115 0.72 0.54 2.18
CA ILE A 115 1.89 1.23 2.73
C ILE A 115 2.32 0.52 4.01
N VAL A 116 3.57 0.08 4.08
CA VAL A 116 4.19 -0.37 5.33
C VAL A 116 4.93 0.80 5.94
N ASN A 117 4.38 1.36 7.01
CA ASN A 117 5.01 2.43 7.78
C ASN A 117 5.95 1.83 8.83
N VAL A 118 7.25 2.01 8.65
CA VAL A 118 8.28 1.53 9.59
C VAL A 118 8.45 2.54 10.72
N VAL A 119 8.08 2.14 11.92
CA VAL A 119 8.04 2.95 13.14
C VAL A 119 9.08 2.45 14.13
N ASP A 120 9.96 3.33 14.59
CA ASP A 120 10.93 3.04 15.64
C ASP A 120 10.24 2.98 17.02
N ALA A 121 10.18 1.79 17.61
CA ALA A 121 9.59 1.57 18.93
C ALA A 121 10.29 2.34 20.06
N THR A 122 11.55 2.74 19.88
CA THR A 122 12.29 3.53 20.87
C THR A 122 11.97 5.02 20.84
N ASN A 123 11.26 5.47 19.76
CA ASN A 123 10.93 6.88 19.55
C ASN A 123 9.53 7.01 18.92
N LEU A 124 8.55 6.37 19.55
CA LEU A 124 7.20 6.19 19.03
C LEU A 124 6.52 7.52 18.69
N GLU A 125 6.52 8.47 19.63
CA GLU A 125 5.83 9.75 19.49
C GLU A 125 6.23 10.49 18.20
N ARG A 126 7.53 10.61 17.95
CA ARG A 126 8.05 11.28 16.76
C ARG A 126 7.64 10.57 15.47
N ASN A 127 7.59 9.25 15.50
CA ASN A 127 7.23 8.45 14.32
C ASN A 127 5.72 8.49 14.05
N LEU A 128 4.88 8.61 15.07
CA LEU A 128 3.43 8.66 14.92
C LEU A 128 2.96 9.92 14.18
N TYR A 129 3.71 11.02 14.22
CA TYR A 129 3.38 12.21 13.44
C TYR A 129 3.29 11.91 11.93
N PHE A 130 4.27 11.20 11.40
CA PHE A 130 4.26 10.76 10.00
C PHE A 130 3.18 9.69 9.74
N THR A 131 2.99 8.79 10.71
CA THR A 131 1.92 7.77 10.65
C THR A 131 0.55 8.40 10.41
N VAL A 132 0.21 9.45 11.15
CA VAL A 132 -1.07 10.16 11.00
C VAL A 132 -1.26 10.68 9.59
N GLN A 133 -0.23 11.28 9.00
CA GLN A 133 -0.29 11.78 7.63
C GLN A 133 -0.48 10.66 6.59
N LEU A 134 0.14 9.50 6.81
CA LEU A 134 -0.07 8.34 5.96
C LEU A 134 -1.52 7.81 6.05
N LEU A 135 -2.12 7.79 7.24
CA LEU A 135 -3.51 7.37 7.43
C LEU A 135 -4.49 8.29 6.67
N GLU A 136 -4.15 9.56 6.46
CA GLU A 136 -4.96 10.53 5.71
C GLU A 136 -4.91 10.30 4.19
N THR A 137 -3.93 9.56 3.66
CA THR A 137 -3.82 9.28 2.22
C THR A 137 -4.90 8.35 1.69
N ARG A 138 -5.69 7.72 2.56
CA ARG A 138 -6.69 6.70 2.24
C ARG A 138 -6.13 5.41 1.63
N THR A 139 -4.84 5.30 1.46
CA THR A 139 -4.19 4.05 1.09
C THR A 139 -4.12 3.16 2.34
N PRO A 140 -4.37 1.84 2.23
CA PRO A 140 -4.21 0.94 3.35
C PRO A 140 -2.82 1.03 3.97
N VAL A 141 -2.75 1.14 5.31
CA VAL A 141 -1.49 1.25 6.06
C VAL A 141 -1.34 0.07 7.01
N ILE A 142 -0.15 -0.50 7.07
CA ILE A 142 0.29 -1.43 8.11
C ILE A 142 1.47 -0.78 8.82
N ILE A 143 1.53 -0.87 10.14
CA ILE A 143 2.65 -0.40 10.93
C ILE A 143 3.59 -1.57 11.22
N ALA A 144 4.83 -1.46 10.74
CA ALA A 144 5.93 -2.30 11.20
C ALA A 144 6.58 -1.60 12.40
N LEU A 145 6.22 -2.02 13.63
CA LEU A 145 6.78 -1.50 14.87
C LEU A 145 8.16 -2.13 15.06
N ASN A 146 9.18 -1.44 14.57
CA ASN A 146 10.54 -1.96 14.47
C ASN A 146 11.38 -1.64 15.72
N MET A 147 12.49 -2.37 15.88
CA MET A 147 13.42 -2.22 17.00
C MET A 147 12.78 -2.50 18.37
N VAL A 148 11.78 -3.40 18.43
CA VAL A 148 11.13 -3.74 19.70
C VAL A 148 12.10 -4.33 20.72
N ASP A 149 13.13 -5.06 20.27
CA ASP A 149 14.20 -5.60 21.12
C ASP A 149 15.07 -4.50 21.76
N LEU A 150 15.28 -3.39 21.04
CA LEU A 150 16.00 -2.24 21.57
C LEU A 150 15.13 -1.43 22.54
N ALA A 151 13.84 -1.28 22.25
CA ALA A 151 12.89 -0.65 23.14
C ALA A 151 12.80 -1.39 24.48
N GLU A 152 12.65 -2.72 24.45
CA GLU A 152 12.63 -3.55 25.65
C GLU A 152 13.91 -3.42 26.49
N ARG A 153 15.09 -3.44 25.86
CA ARG A 153 16.38 -3.21 26.53
C ARG A 153 16.47 -1.84 27.22
N ARG A 154 15.75 -0.85 26.69
CA ARG A 154 15.66 0.51 27.28
C ARG A 154 14.53 0.64 28.31
N GLY A 155 13.82 -0.44 28.63
CA GLY A 155 12.68 -0.43 29.55
C GLY A 155 11.40 0.15 28.96
N ILE A 156 11.37 0.39 27.63
CA ILE A 156 10.20 0.91 26.92
C ILE A 156 9.34 -0.28 26.50
N ARG A 157 8.07 -0.28 26.93
CA ARG A 157 7.09 -1.29 26.53
C ARG A 157 6.01 -0.62 25.70
N VAL A 158 5.82 -1.06 24.45
CA VAL A 158 4.75 -0.60 23.59
C VAL A 158 3.70 -1.70 23.47
N ASP A 159 2.48 -1.39 23.88
CA ASP A 159 1.34 -2.28 23.64
C ASP A 159 0.88 -2.12 22.19
N HIS A 160 1.42 -2.96 21.31
CA HIS A 160 1.12 -2.95 19.90
C HIS A 160 -0.35 -3.30 19.60
N THR A 161 -1.00 -4.08 20.47
CA THR A 161 -2.43 -4.42 20.32
C THR A 161 -3.31 -3.20 20.62
N ALA A 162 -3.02 -2.47 21.71
CA ALA A 162 -3.70 -1.23 22.02
C ALA A 162 -3.47 -0.18 20.91
N LEU A 163 -2.23 -0.04 20.44
CA LEU A 163 -1.88 0.88 19.36
C LEU A 163 -2.63 0.54 18.06
N SER A 164 -2.73 -0.75 17.71
CA SER A 164 -3.50 -1.21 16.54
C SER A 164 -4.99 -0.83 16.67
N LYS A 165 -5.59 -1.04 17.82
CA LYS A 165 -7.00 -0.66 18.07
C LYS A 165 -7.21 0.85 18.00
N MET A 166 -6.28 1.64 18.53
CA MET A 166 -6.37 3.11 18.50
C MET A 166 -6.27 3.68 17.10
N LEU A 167 -5.37 3.14 16.28
CA LEU A 167 -5.13 3.63 14.91
C LEU A 167 -6.03 2.97 13.85
N GLY A 168 -6.68 1.86 14.18
CA GLY A 168 -7.52 1.11 13.25
C GLY A 168 -6.74 0.40 12.14
N VAL A 169 -5.46 0.13 12.36
CA VAL A 169 -4.56 -0.52 11.39
C VAL A 169 -3.73 -1.61 12.05
N PRO A 170 -3.30 -2.65 11.32
CA PRO A 170 -2.42 -3.67 11.87
C PRO A 170 -1.10 -3.06 12.36
N VAL A 171 -0.65 -3.48 13.54
CA VAL A 171 0.67 -3.14 14.10
C VAL A 171 1.43 -4.43 14.35
N ILE A 172 2.49 -4.66 13.58
CA ILE A 172 3.29 -5.87 13.61
C ILE A 172 4.64 -5.57 14.27
N PRO A 173 4.95 -6.16 15.43
CA PRO A 173 6.27 -6.02 16.07
C PRO A 173 7.34 -6.66 15.19
N THR A 174 8.45 -5.94 14.94
CA THR A 174 9.54 -6.41 14.10
C THR A 174 10.91 -6.11 14.69
N VAL A 175 11.91 -6.91 14.30
CA VAL A 175 13.34 -6.62 14.43
C VAL A 175 13.97 -6.88 13.07
N GLY A 176 13.95 -5.87 12.19
CA GLY A 176 14.36 -6.01 10.78
C GLY A 176 15.78 -6.53 10.59
N SER A 177 16.72 -6.18 11.50
CA SER A 177 18.10 -6.69 11.47
C SER A 177 18.24 -8.19 11.78
N ARG A 178 17.20 -8.81 12.36
CA ARG A 178 17.16 -10.24 12.74
C ARG A 178 16.12 -11.04 11.98
N GLY A 179 15.31 -10.38 11.13
CA GLY A 179 14.20 -11.01 10.44
C GLY A 179 12.99 -11.36 11.32
N THR A 180 12.99 -10.97 12.61
CA THR A 180 11.86 -11.23 13.50
C THR A 180 10.63 -10.45 13.06
N GLY A 181 9.47 -11.12 12.98
CA GLY A 181 8.19 -10.51 12.58
C GLY A 181 8.03 -10.23 11.09
N VAL A 182 9.05 -10.55 10.26
CA VAL A 182 9.03 -10.29 8.81
C VAL A 182 8.00 -11.14 8.09
N GLU A 183 7.88 -12.42 8.46
CA GLU A 183 6.88 -13.32 7.88
C GLU A 183 5.45 -12.84 8.18
N ALA A 184 5.16 -12.53 9.45
CA ALA A 184 3.85 -11.98 9.84
C ALA A 184 3.53 -10.66 9.13
N LEU A 185 4.55 -9.81 8.89
CA LEU A 185 4.39 -8.58 8.13
C LEU A 185 4.08 -8.87 6.65
N ALA A 186 4.77 -9.84 6.05
CA ALA A 186 4.52 -10.26 4.67
C ALA A 186 3.11 -10.80 4.48
N GLU A 187 2.65 -11.67 5.40
CA GLU A 187 1.29 -12.21 5.41
C GLU A 187 0.24 -11.10 5.58
N ALA A 188 0.48 -10.15 6.49
CA ALA A 188 -0.41 -9.02 6.68
C ALA A 188 -0.52 -8.16 5.42
N CYS A 189 0.60 -7.90 4.71
CA CYS A 189 0.59 -7.18 3.44
C CYS A 189 -0.22 -7.92 2.38
N ALA A 190 0.01 -9.21 2.22
CA ALA A 190 -0.75 -10.04 1.28
C ALA A 190 -2.26 -10.02 1.61
N GLY A 191 -2.60 -10.22 2.88
CA GLY A 191 -4.00 -10.22 3.34
C GLY A 191 -4.73 -8.90 3.11
N VAL A 192 -4.05 -7.77 3.29
CA VAL A 192 -4.62 -6.44 3.00
C VAL A 192 -4.83 -6.25 1.50
N ILE A 193 -3.84 -6.58 0.67
CA ILE A 193 -3.93 -6.44 -0.79
C ILE A 193 -5.02 -7.37 -1.38
N GLU A 194 -5.17 -8.55 -0.82
CA GLU A 194 -6.17 -9.55 -1.25
C GLU A 194 -7.56 -9.33 -0.64
N GLY A 195 -7.69 -8.35 0.26
CA GLY A 195 -8.96 -8.02 0.90
C GLY A 195 -9.41 -9.00 1.99
N THR A 196 -8.55 -9.93 2.42
CA THR A 196 -8.82 -10.87 3.51
C THR A 196 -8.64 -10.24 4.89
N HIS A 197 -7.85 -9.16 4.97
CA HIS A 197 -7.66 -8.36 6.18
C HIS A 197 -8.09 -6.91 5.91
N PRO A 198 -9.33 -6.54 6.21
CA PRO A 198 -9.79 -5.16 6.01
C PRO A 198 -9.05 -4.21 6.96
N VAL A 199 -8.53 -3.13 6.40
CA VAL A 199 -7.92 -2.03 7.16
C VAL A 199 -8.94 -0.89 7.22
N MET A 200 -9.29 -0.48 8.41
CA MET A 200 -10.21 0.64 8.65
C MET A 200 -9.49 1.72 9.47
N PRO A 201 -8.69 2.59 8.82
CA PRO A 201 -7.94 3.62 9.53
C PRO A 201 -8.88 4.54 10.29
N THR A 202 -8.53 4.82 11.53
CA THR A 202 -9.23 5.78 12.36
C THR A 202 -9.11 7.16 11.73
N GLN A 203 -10.24 7.82 11.49
CA GLN A 203 -10.23 9.21 11.05
C GLN A 203 -9.67 10.10 12.16
N VAL A 204 -8.55 10.73 11.89
CA VAL A 204 -7.96 11.70 12.81
C VAL A 204 -8.85 12.94 12.84
N ARG A 205 -9.48 13.21 13.98
CA ARG A 205 -10.23 14.44 14.18
C ARG A 205 -9.30 15.46 14.82
N TYR A 206 -8.91 16.46 14.09
CA TYR A 206 -8.26 17.65 14.66
C TYR A 206 -9.31 18.38 15.50
N GLY A 207 -9.05 18.52 16.81
CA GLY A 207 -9.91 19.35 17.66
C GLY A 207 -9.96 20.75 17.08
N HIS A 208 -11.16 21.34 17.00
CA HIS A 208 -11.27 22.76 16.72
C HIS A 208 -10.53 23.51 17.83
N VAL A 209 -9.39 24.10 17.49
CA VAL A 209 -8.80 25.14 18.32
C VAL A 209 -9.72 26.34 18.17
N VAL A 210 -10.51 26.59 19.20
CA VAL A 210 -11.35 27.78 19.33
C VAL A 210 -10.47 28.97 19.67
#